data_998fc589d89fb431f38b63d7b311f50c
#
_entry.id   998fc589d89fb431f38b63d7b311f50c
#
_cell.length_a   1.000
_cell.length_b   1.000
_cell.length_c   1.000
_cell.angle_alpha   90.00
_cell.angle_beta   90.00
_cell.angle_gamma   90.00
#
_symmetry.space_group_name_H-M   'P 1'
#
loop_
_entity.id
_entity.type
_entity.pdbx_description
1 polymer ?
#
loop_
_entity_poly.entity_id
_entity_poly.type
_entity_poly.pdbx_seq_one_letter_code
_entity_poly.pdbx_strand_id
1 'polypeptide(L)'
;MRDSVMKRLFSWVIALVCLAACNQAPTARISATIDGAANADIVLQKLNYDRLLTVDTIRTNGAGQFNYKVRLTGNEPYFYYLYRDGNPIASLILLPSDQVTVTMPEAGRFTVEGSEESALFQEVNEAYAATAGKISALAAGVTDDSSAEQVKEVNRQLSKLYVDYKRQAIKYMVTHPHSITSAVVAFQKFGDDLPVFGQESDAVLLKTLRDSLSTVYPKSEFLTALRDEVDARARNLELSKHFGDVKTIDFPDLVLPDLEGQMQQLSSLEGKVIILSFWSVGQTEHKMFNVDLVELYDRYHSQGLEIYQVSLDIDKAGWASTVRSQNLPWISVNDGLGVQSSAVFAYNVDHIPAMYVIDREGSFLGSDVFDKAQLEQLVRKAL
;
A
#
# COMPACT_ATOMS: atom_id res chain seq x y z
N MET A 1 15.29 -62.73 41.41
CA MET A 1 15.08 -62.61 39.97
C MET A 1 13.67 -62.11 39.61
N ARG A 2 12.67 -62.29 40.44
CA ARG A 2 11.26 -61.81 40.17
C ARG A 2 11.08 -60.29 40.36
N ASP A 3 11.79 -59.66 41.30
CA ASP A 3 11.59 -58.19 41.57
C ASP A 3 12.25 -57.28 40.56
N SER A 4 13.26 -57.71 39.82
CA SER A 4 13.91 -56.88 38.80
C SER A 4 13.09 -56.79 37.49
N VAL A 5 12.32 -57.83 37.19
CA VAL A 5 11.44 -57.88 36.00
C VAL A 5 10.19 -57.03 36.20
N MET A 6 9.66 -57.02 37.42
CA MET A 6 8.46 -56.22 37.74
C MET A 6 8.76 -54.71 37.76
N LYS A 7 9.94 -54.29 38.23
CA LYS A 7 10.40 -52.90 38.19
C LYS A 7 10.65 -52.40 36.75
N ARG A 8 11.14 -53.25 35.87
CA ARG A 8 11.33 -52.90 34.45
C ARG A 8 10.02 -52.82 33.69
N LEU A 9 9.04 -53.66 33.97
CA LEU A 9 7.69 -53.59 33.40
C LEU A 9 6.94 -52.32 33.84
N PHE A 10 7.07 -51.91 35.11
CA PHE A 10 6.44 -50.69 35.62
C PHE A 10 7.04 -49.41 35.01
N SER A 11 8.38 -49.38 34.76
CA SER A 11 9.06 -48.28 34.08
C SER A 11 8.65 -48.15 32.62
N TRP A 12 8.36 -49.23 31.92
CA TRP A 12 7.91 -49.22 30.52
C TRP A 12 6.44 -48.80 30.40
N VAL A 13 5.57 -49.10 31.37
CA VAL A 13 4.17 -48.66 31.37
C VAL A 13 4.07 -47.15 31.64
N ILE A 14 4.92 -46.58 32.51
CA ILE A 14 4.96 -45.13 32.75
C ILE A 14 5.52 -44.40 31.53
N ALA A 15 6.52 -44.94 30.81
CA ALA A 15 7.06 -44.35 29.59
C ALA A 15 6.03 -44.39 28.43
N LEU A 16 5.18 -45.41 28.36
CA LEU A 16 4.14 -45.50 27.31
C LEU A 16 2.95 -44.53 27.56
N VAL A 17 2.64 -44.24 28.82
CA VAL A 17 1.57 -43.27 29.15
C VAL A 17 1.99 -41.83 28.85
N CYS A 18 3.29 -41.50 28.91
CA CYS A 18 3.79 -40.17 28.52
C CYS A 18 3.82 -39.94 27.01
N LEU A 19 3.79 -40.99 26.18
CA LEU A 19 3.77 -40.85 24.70
C LEU A 19 2.38 -40.75 24.09
N ALA A 20 1.33 -40.99 24.86
CA ALA A 20 -0.07 -40.86 24.40
C ALA A 20 -0.69 -39.45 24.62
N ALA A 21 0.09 -38.49 25.15
CA ALA A 21 -0.44 -37.22 25.62
C ALA A 21 -0.27 -36.03 24.66
N CYS A 22 0.08 -36.24 23.40
CA CYS A 22 0.29 -35.09 22.48
C CYS A 22 -0.12 -35.35 21.05
N ASN A 23 -1.41 -35.54 20.79
CA ASN A 23 -1.93 -35.39 19.43
C ASN A 23 -3.35 -34.79 19.39
N GLN A 24 -3.68 -33.92 20.35
CA GLN A 24 -4.89 -33.11 20.21
C GLN A 24 -4.56 -31.88 19.38
N ALA A 25 -5.32 -31.67 18.30
CA ALA A 25 -5.24 -30.43 17.51
C ALA A 25 -5.32 -29.21 18.43
N PRO A 26 -4.48 -28.20 18.23
CA PRO A 26 -4.51 -26.99 19.03
C PRO A 26 -5.90 -26.33 18.94
N THR A 27 -6.31 -25.69 20.01
CA THR A 27 -7.66 -25.11 20.09
C THR A 27 -7.61 -23.70 20.68
N ALA A 28 -8.54 -22.86 20.25
CA ALA A 28 -8.89 -21.59 20.87
C ALA A 28 -10.35 -21.63 21.33
N ARG A 29 -10.76 -20.69 22.15
CA ARG A 29 -12.15 -20.55 22.60
C ARG A 29 -12.64 -19.13 22.32
N ILE A 30 -13.86 -19.03 21.81
CA ILE A 30 -14.58 -17.78 21.62
C ILE A 30 -15.78 -17.80 22.59
N SER A 31 -15.86 -16.82 23.48
CA SER A 31 -17.02 -16.49 24.29
C SER A 31 -17.59 -15.17 23.77
N ALA A 32 -18.85 -15.10 23.45
CA ALA A 32 -19.45 -13.87 22.93
C ALA A 32 -20.72 -13.50 23.65
N THR A 33 -20.93 -12.18 23.79
CA THR A 33 -22.21 -11.58 24.22
C THR A 33 -22.57 -10.54 23.15
N ILE A 34 -23.69 -10.74 22.48
CA ILE A 34 -24.14 -9.91 21.36
C ILE A 34 -25.55 -9.41 21.71
N ASP A 35 -25.63 -8.12 21.97
CA ASP A 35 -26.90 -7.48 22.30
C ASP A 35 -27.89 -7.58 21.12
N GLY A 36 -29.16 -7.78 21.41
CA GLY A 36 -30.20 -7.96 20.40
C GLY A 36 -30.12 -9.28 19.60
N ALA A 37 -29.22 -10.21 19.95
CA ALA A 37 -29.04 -11.50 19.27
C ALA A 37 -29.59 -12.69 20.08
N ALA A 38 -30.71 -12.53 20.75
CA ALA A 38 -31.35 -13.63 21.48
C ALA A 38 -31.81 -14.74 20.52
N ASN A 39 -31.37 -15.99 20.76
CA ASN A 39 -31.66 -17.15 19.91
C ASN A 39 -31.38 -16.92 18.42
N ALA A 40 -30.31 -16.20 18.09
CA ALA A 40 -29.90 -15.89 16.73
C ALA A 40 -28.81 -16.84 16.25
N ASP A 41 -28.67 -16.96 14.93
CA ASP A 41 -27.60 -17.74 14.30
C ASP A 41 -26.42 -16.83 13.98
N ILE A 42 -25.25 -17.19 14.48
CA ILE A 42 -23.98 -16.51 14.24
C ILE A 42 -23.09 -17.40 13.38
N VAL A 43 -22.74 -16.92 12.20
CA VAL A 43 -21.88 -17.65 11.27
C VAL A 43 -20.43 -17.36 11.60
N LEU A 44 -19.66 -18.41 11.91
CA LEU A 44 -18.20 -18.34 12.08
C LEU A 44 -17.55 -18.70 10.75
N GLN A 45 -16.74 -17.78 10.22
CA GLN A 45 -15.97 -18.00 9.01
C GLN A 45 -14.47 -17.89 9.30
N LYS A 46 -13.66 -18.64 8.55
CA LYS A 46 -12.20 -18.59 8.56
C LYS A 46 -11.71 -18.07 7.21
N LEU A 47 -10.75 -17.17 7.23
CA LEU A 47 -10.03 -16.79 6.01
C LEU A 47 -9.05 -17.91 5.62
N ASN A 48 -9.16 -18.37 4.39
CA ASN A 48 -8.26 -19.36 3.79
C ASN A 48 -7.78 -18.80 2.45
N TYR A 49 -6.53 -18.36 2.40
CA TYR A 49 -5.96 -17.58 1.30
C TYR A 49 -6.76 -16.29 1.04
N ASP A 50 -7.61 -16.30 0.00
CA ASP A 50 -8.44 -15.19 -0.47
C ASP A 50 -9.94 -15.40 -0.23
N ARG A 51 -10.33 -16.50 0.44
CA ARG A 51 -11.73 -16.93 0.58
C ARG A 51 -12.13 -17.10 2.03
N LEU A 52 -13.34 -16.67 2.32
CA LEU A 52 -13.99 -16.96 3.61
C LEU A 52 -14.70 -18.32 3.51
N LEU A 53 -14.27 -19.25 4.36
CA LEU A 53 -14.88 -20.57 4.51
C LEU A 53 -15.73 -20.60 5.77
N THR A 54 -16.97 -20.99 5.66
CA THR A 54 -17.84 -21.21 6.82
C THR A 54 -17.32 -22.40 7.62
N VAL A 55 -17.01 -22.14 8.90
CA VAL A 55 -16.58 -23.15 9.86
C VAL A 55 -17.78 -23.78 10.55
N ASP A 56 -18.70 -22.93 11.03
CA ASP A 56 -19.90 -23.38 11.73
C ASP A 56 -20.95 -22.26 11.79
N THR A 57 -22.18 -22.64 12.15
CA THR A 57 -23.26 -21.73 12.53
C THR A 57 -23.61 -21.97 13.99
N ILE A 58 -23.35 -20.98 14.83
CA ILE A 58 -23.46 -21.07 16.28
C ILE A 58 -24.77 -20.40 16.74
N ARG A 59 -25.60 -21.11 17.48
CA ARG A 59 -26.81 -20.56 18.04
C ARG A 59 -26.54 -19.87 19.37
N THR A 60 -26.93 -18.61 19.50
CA THR A 60 -26.90 -17.90 20.79
C THR A 60 -28.04 -18.36 21.72
N ASN A 61 -27.84 -18.17 23.01
CA ASN A 61 -28.92 -18.37 24.02
C ASN A 61 -29.88 -17.17 24.05
N GLY A 62 -30.88 -17.23 24.95
CA GLY A 62 -31.88 -16.17 25.15
C GLY A 62 -31.29 -14.82 25.61
N ALA A 63 -30.04 -14.79 26.07
CA ALA A 63 -29.30 -13.59 26.45
C ALA A 63 -28.28 -13.13 25.35
N GLY A 64 -28.35 -13.69 24.14
CA GLY A 64 -27.44 -13.35 23.05
C GLY A 64 -26.01 -13.88 23.22
N GLN A 65 -25.81 -14.92 24.04
CA GLN A 65 -24.49 -15.43 24.40
C GLN A 65 -24.22 -16.78 23.76
N PHE A 66 -22.94 -17.04 23.46
CA PHE A 66 -22.44 -18.36 23.10
C PHE A 66 -21.03 -18.61 23.61
N ASN A 67 -20.65 -19.90 23.67
CA ASN A 67 -19.27 -20.34 23.86
C ASN A 67 -18.94 -21.36 22.77
N TYR A 68 -17.85 -21.17 22.06
CA TYR A 68 -17.44 -22.03 20.96
C TYR A 68 -15.96 -22.41 21.05
N LYS A 69 -15.66 -23.69 20.86
CA LYS A 69 -14.30 -24.20 20.83
C LYS A 69 -13.83 -24.36 19.38
N VAL A 70 -12.93 -23.50 18.95
CA VAL A 70 -12.34 -23.54 17.61
C VAL A 70 -11.21 -24.56 17.60
N ARG A 71 -11.20 -25.48 16.63
CA ARG A 71 -10.07 -26.36 16.34
C ARG A 71 -9.17 -25.68 15.33
N LEU A 72 -7.88 -25.53 15.68
CA LEU A 72 -6.88 -24.93 14.81
C LEU A 72 -6.11 -26.03 14.08
N THR A 73 -5.63 -25.75 12.88
CA THR A 73 -4.89 -26.70 12.06
C THR A 73 -3.38 -26.70 12.35
N GLY A 74 -2.89 -25.74 13.16
CA GLY A 74 -1.48 -25.59 13.52
C GLY A 74 -1.29 -24.53 14.59
N ASN A 75 -0.04 -24.09 14.77
CA ASN A 75 0.34 -23.10 15.77
C ASN A 75 0.45 -21.67 15.17
N GLU A 76 0.15 -21.52 13.91
CA GLU A 76 0.16 -20.23 13.23
C GLU A 76 -1.12 -19.44 13.55
N PRO A 77 -1.11 -18.10 13.42
CA PRO A 77 -2.31 -17.28 13.57
C PRO A 77 -3.30 -17.53 12.43
N TYR A 78 -4.59 -17.56 12.77
CA TYR A 78 -5.68 -17.73 11.81
C TYR A 78 -6.71 -16.62 11.97
N PHE A 79 -7.19 -16.09 10.85
CA PHE A 79 -8.21 -15.04 10.82
C PHE A 79 -9.59 -15.65 10.81
N TYR A 80 -10.44 -15.20 11.73
CA TYR A 80 -11.82 -15.61 11.87
C TYR A 80 -12.73 -14.39 11.89
N TYR A 81 -13.93 -14.58 11.37
CA TYR A 81 -14.94 -13.53 11.28
C TYR A 81 -16.27 -14.06 11.78
N LEU A 82 -16.96 -13.27 12.57
CA LEU A 82 -18.30 -13.53 13.04
C LEU A 82 -19.29 -12.68 12.25
N TYR A 83 -20.34 -13.31 11.74
CA TYR A 83 -21.41 -12.65 10.98
C TYR A 83 -22.77 -12.97 11.59
N ARG A 84 -23.69 -12.00 11.50
CA ARG A 84 -25.11 -12.17 11.76
C ARG A 84 -25.91 -11.60 10.60
N ASP A 85 -26.79 -12.40 10.01
CA ASP A 85 -27.64 -11.98 8.89
C ASP A 85 -26.84 -11.33 7.73
N GLY A 86 -25.65 -11.86 7.45
CA GLY A 86 -24.72 -11.33 6.45
C GLY A 86 -23.92 -10.10 6.86
N ASN A 87 -24.19 -9.52 8.04
CA ASN A 87 -23.46 -8.37 8.55
C ASN A 87 -22.28 -8.80 9.42
N PRO A 88 -21.08 -8.19 9.28
CA PRO A 88 -19.94 -8.48 10.12
C PRO A 88 -20.19 -8.00 11.56
N ILE A 89 -19.89 -8.85 12.55
CA ILE A 89 -19.96 -8.55 13.97
C ILE A 89 -18.57 -8.27 14.52
N ALA A 90 -17.63 -9.22 14.29
CA ALA A 90 -16.27 -9.14 14.81
C ALA A 90 -15.29 -9.83 13.90
N SER A 91 -14.05 -9.36 13.89
CA SER A 91 -12.89 -9.98 13.26
C SER A 91 -11.84 -10.32 14.30
N LEU A 92 -11.34 -11.54 14.26
CA LEU A 92 -10.47 -12.11 15.28
C LEU A 92 -9.23 -12.73 14.63
N ILE A 93 -8.10 -12.68 15.33
CA ILE A 93 -6.94 -13.52 15.05
C ILE A 93 -6.77 -14.46 16.22
N LEU A 94 -6.82 -15.76 15.94
CA LEU A 94 -6.75 -16.80 16.97
C LEU A 94 -5.45 -17.58 16.87
N LEU A 95 -4.82 -17.72 18.02
CA LEU A 95 -3.65 -18.56 18.28
C LEU A 95 -4.02 -19.73 19.21
N PRO A 96 -3.20 -20.78 19.28
CA PRO A 96 -3.40 -21.85 20.25
C PRO A 96 -3.53 -21.35 21.69
N SER A 97 -4.53 -21.88 22.39
CA SER A 97 -4.85 -21.57 23.78
C SER A 97 -5.52 -20.20 24.01
N ASP A 98 -5.79 -19.39 22.99
CA ASP A 98 -6.54 -18.14 23.14
C ASP A 98 -7.90 -18.39 23.74
N GLN A 99 -8.30 -17.51 24.64
CA GLN A 99 -9.64 -17.48 25.26
C GLN A 99 -10.22 -16.09 25.05
N VAL A 100 -10.79 -15.92 23.86
CA VAL A 100 -11.29 -14.62 23.40
C VAL A 100 -12.70 -14.38 23.93
N THR A 101 -12.91 -13.19 24.48
CA THR A 101 -14.23 -12.67 24.84
C THR A 101 -14.60 -11.54 23.89
N VAL A 102 -15.72 -11.70 23.19
CA VAL A 102 -16.28 -10.71 22.28
C VAL A 102 -17.53 -10.11 22.90
N THR A 103 -17.60 -8.79 23.01
CA THR A 103 -18.80 -8.08 23.42
C THR A 103 -19.25 -7.14 22.30
N MET A 104 -20.48 -7.31 21.81
CA MET A 104 -21.09 -6.47 20.77
C MET A 104 -22.33 -5.80 21.35
N PRO A 105 -22.27 -4.50 21.69
CA PRO A 105 -23.44 -3.75 22.17
C PRO A 105 -24.43 -3.51 21.02
N GLU A 106 -25.71 -3.21 21.37
CA GLU A 106 -26.76 -2.92 20.39
C GLU A 106 -26.42 -1.72 19.50
N ALA A 107 -25.74 -0.74 20.08
CA ALA A 107 -25.20 0.42 19.37
C ALA A 107 -23.71 0.58 19.72
N GLY A 108 -22.86 0.71 18.69
CA GLY A 108 -21.43 0.89 18.88
C GLY A 108 -20.59 -0.16 18.19
N ARG A 109 -19.39 -0.35 18.71
CA ARG A 109 -18.39 -1.27 18.15
C ARG A 109 -18.23 -2.47 19.08
N PHE A 110 -17.87 -3.61 18.49
CA PHE A 110 -17.48 -4.75 19.31
C PHE A 110 -16.18 -4.46 20.06
N THR A 111 -16.00 -5.13 21.19
CA THR A 111 -14.73 -5.18 21.92
C THR A 111 -14.24 -6.61 22.00
N VAL A 112 -12.92 -6.80 22.00
CA VAL A 112 -12.29 -8.10 22.10
C VAL A 112 -11.25 -8.09 23.23
N GLU A 113 -11.29 -9.13 24.05
CA GLU A 113 -10.36 -9.36 25.16
C GLU A 113 -9.84 -10.80 25.11
N GLY A 114 -8.69 -11.08 25.76
CA GLY A 114 -8.13 -12.43 25.91
C GLY A 114 -7.32 -12.93 24.71
N SER A 115 -7.05 -12.09 23.72
CA SER A 115 -6.10 -12.33 22.62
C SER A 115 -5.45 -11.01 22.24
N GLU A 116 -4.14 -10.93 22.38
CA GLU A 116 -3.36 -9.74 22.02
C GLU A 116 -3.47 -9.46 20.53
N GLU A 117 -3.30 -10.46 19.66
CA GLU A 117 -3.41 -10.30 18.22
C GLU A 117 -4.81 -9.85 17.77
N SER A 118 -5.87 -10.38 18.40
CA SER A 118 -7.24 -9.92 18.09
C SER A 118 -7.47 -8.47 18.50
N ALA A 119 -6.92 -8.03 19.65
CA ALA A 119 -7.02 -6.65 20.10
C ALA A 119 -6.27 -5.69 19.17
N LEU A 120 -5.04 -6.04 18.80
CA LEU A 120 -4.24 -5.30 17.81
C LEU A 120 -4.93 -5.21 16.45
N PHE A 121 -5.55 -6.32 16.01
CA PHE A 121 -6.29 -6.36 14.74
C PHE A 121 -7.53 -5.47 14.76
N GLN A 122 -8.24 -5.43 15.88
CA GLN A 122 -9.35 -4.50 16.07
C GLN A 122 -8.88 -3.04 15.98
N GLU A 123 -7.82 -2.67 16.72
CA GLU A 123 -7.26 -1.30 16.71
C GLU A 123 -6.89 -0.85 15.30
N VAL A 124 -6.17 -1.69 14.57
CA VAL A 124 -5.74 -1.41 13.18
C VAL A 124 -6.94 -1.23 12.26
N ASN A 125 -7.92 -2.15 12.33
CA ASN A 125 -9.11 -2.07 11.48
C ASN A 125 -9.95 -0.81 11.77
N GLU A 126 -10.06 -0.39 13.03
CA GLU A 126 -10.76 0.83 13.40
C GLU A 126 -10.06 2.09 12.89
N ALA A 127 -8.73 2.16 13.03
CA ALA A 127 -7.94 3.27 12.52
C ALA A 127 -8.03 3.38 10.98
N TYR A 128 -7.95 2.22 10.30
CA TYR A 128 -8.11 2.14 8.85
C TYR A 128 -9.50 2.58 8.42
N ALA A 129 -10.56 2.00 9.00
CA ALA A 129 -11.95 2.31 8.64
C ALA A 129 -12.28 3.79 8.88
N ALA A 130 -11.80 4.38 9.96
CA ALA A 130 -11.97 5.80 10.26
C ALA A 130 -11.33 6.69 9.19
N THR A 131 -10.14 6.33 8.72
CA THR A 131 -9.44 7.09 7.67
C THR A 131 -10.08 6.86 6.31
N ALA A 132 -10.40 5.63 5.94
CA ALA A 132 -11.09 5.28 4.71
C ALA A 132 -12.45 5.99 4.58
N GLY A 133 -13.21 6.06 5.68
CA GLY A 133 -14.47 6.79 5.73
C GLY A 133 -14.31 8.29 5.46
N LYS A 134 -13.27 8.93 6.00
CA LYS A 134 -12.97 10.34 5.73
C LYS A 134 -12.55 10.56 4.27
N ILE A 135 -11.71 9.68 3.73
CA ILE A 135 -11.28 9.71 2.32
C ILE A 135 -12.50 9.59 1.39
N SER A 136 -13.36 8.59 1.62
CA SER A 136 -14.59 8.40 0.85
C SER A 136 -15.51 9.60 0.93
N ALA A 137 -15.71 10.17 2.11
CA ALA A 137 -16.58 11.34 2.29
C ALA A 137 -16.05 12.58 1.54
N LEU A 138 -14.73 12.82 1.57
CA LEU A 138 -14.11 13.90 0.82
C LEU A 138 -14.19 13.68 -0.69
N ALA A 139 -13.92 12.46 -1.16
CA ALA A 139 -14.01 12.13 -2.59
C ALA A 139 -15.43 12.27 -3.12
N ALA A 140 -16.44 11.84 -2.35
CA ALA A 140 -17.86 12.00 -2.73
C ALA A 140 -18.32 13.47 -2.75
N GLY A 141 -17.60 14.38 -2.12
CA GLY A 141 -17.88 15.83 -2.16
C GLY A 141 -17.42 16.52 -3.45
N VAL A 142 -16.65 15.84 -4.30
CA VAL A 142 -16.22 16.37 -5.60
C VAL A 142 -17.20 15.88 -6.66
N THR A 143 -17.79 16.85 -7.40
CA THR A 143 -18.73 16.60 -8.50
C THR A 143 -18.25 17.33 -9.75
N ASP A 144 -18.87 17.08 -10.88
CA ASP A 144 -18.57 17.76 -12.16
C ASP A 144 -18.75 19.29 -12.07
N ASP A 145 -19.57 19.77 -11.12
CA ASP A 145 -19.82 21.20 -10.88
C ASP A 145 -18.83 21.82 -9.88
N SER A 146 -17.87 21.06 -9.36
CA SER A 146 -16.90 21.55 -8.38
C SER A 146 -15.90 22.51 -9.04
N SER A 147 -15.63 23.65 -8.39
CA SER A 147 -14.62 24.58 -8.87
C SER A 147 -13.21 23.98 -8.72
N ALA A 148 -12.26 24.47 -9.55
CA ALA A 148 -10.86 24.05 -9.48
C ALA A 148 -10.25 24.24 -8.07
N GLU A 149 -10.62 25.32 -7.38
CA GLU A 149 -10.15 25.60 -6.01
C GLU A 149 -10.72 24.59 -5.00
N GLN A 150 -11.99 24.18 -5.14
CA GLN A 150 -12.60 23.14 -4.31
C GLN A 150 -11.89 21.79 -4.53
N VAL A 151 -11.64 21.41 -5.79
CA VAL A 151 -10.91 20.16 -6.13
C VAL A 151 -9.52 20.19 -5.55
N LYS A 152 -8.78 21.30 -5.66
CA LYS A 152 -7.45 21.49 -5.10
C LYS A 152 -7.44 21.32 -3.57
N GLU A 153 -8.40 21.93 -2.89
CA GLU A 153 -8.49 21.82 -1.42
C GLU A 153 -8.82 20.39 -1.00
N VAL A 154 -9.73 19.71 -1.70
CA VAL A 154 -10.04 18.29 -1.42
C VAL A 154 -8.80 17.42 -1.64
N ASN A 155 -8.06 17.58 -2.74
CA ASN A 155 -6.85 16.84 -3.02
C ASN A 155 -5.78 17.06 -1.93
N ARG A 156 -5.63 18.29 -1.44
CA ARG A 156 -4.73 18.60 -0.33
C ARG A 156 -5.13 17.86 0.95
N GLN A 157 -6.44 17.78 1.25
CA GLN A 157 -6.94 17.05 2.43
C GLN A 157 -6.78 15.54 2.28
N LEU A 158 -7.05 15.00 1.09
CA LEU A 158 -6.85 13.58 0.78
C LEU A 158 -5.38 13.18 0.95
N SER A 159 -4.46 13.96 0.36
CA SER A 159 -3.01 13.73 0.49
C SER A 159 -2.57 13.77 1.95
N LYS A 160 -3.09 14.73 2.74
CA LYS A 160 -2.79 14.81 4.16
C LYS A 160 -3.26 13.57 4.92
N LEU A 161 -4.50 13.13 4.70
CA LEU A 161 -5.05 11.92 5.34
C LEU A 161 -4.23 10.68 5.00
N TYR A 162 -3.85 10.52 3.73
CA TYR A 162 -3.01 9.40 3.28
C TYR A 162 -1.64 9.41 3.97
N VAL A 163 -0.95 10.55 3.96
CA VAL A 163 0.40 10.68 4.57
C VAL A 163 0.34 10.46 6.08
N ASP A 164 -0.66 11.01 6.75
CA ASP A 164 -0.82 10.85 8.20
C ASP A 164 -1.12 9.38 8.55
N TYR A 165 -1.96 8.71 7.76
CA TYR A 165 -2.22 7.28 7.92
C TYR A 165 -0.96 6.43 7.66
N LYS A 166 -0.23 6.69 6.57
CA LYS A 166 1.02 5.98 6.27
C LYS A 166 2.04 6.10 7.40
N ARG A 167 2.19 7.29 8.00
CA ARG A 167 3.05 7.50 9.17
C ARG A 167 2.61 6.67 10.38
N GLN A 168 1.30 6.63 10.64
CA GLN A 168 0.73 5.80 11.71
C GLN A 168 0.98 4.32 11.44
N ALA A 169 0.76 3.85 10.22
CA ALA A 169 1.00 2.48 9.80
C ALA A 169 2.48 2.07 9.91
N ILE A 170 3.42 2.94 9.49
CA ILE A 170 4.86 2.72 9.68
C ILE A 170 5.19 2.59 11.17
N LYS A 171 4.71 3.54 11.99
CA LYS A 171 4.92 3.50 13.44
C LYS A 171 4.40 2.20 14.03
N TYR A 172 3.20 1.77 13.63
CA TYR A 172 2.61 0.51 14.10
C TYR A 172 3.49 -0.70 13.77
N MET A 173 3.91 -0.86 12.51
CA MET A 173 4.77 -1.98 12.09
C MET A 173 6.12 -2.00 12.80
N VAL A 174 6.71 -0.83 13.07
CA VAL A 174 7.99 -0.72 13.81
C VAL A 174 7.81 -1.07 15.28
N THR A 175 6.67 -0.75 15.90
CA THR A 175 6.41 -1.04 17.32
C THR A 175 5.89 -2.47 17.54
N HIS A 176 5.30 -3.12 16.51
CA HIS A 176 4.75 -4.47 16.57
C HIS A 176 5.36 -5.39 15.47
N PRO A 177 6.70 -5.52 15.40
CA PRO A 177 7.35 -6.20 14.26
C PRO A 177 7.10 -7.71 14.25
N HIS A 178 6.64 -8.30 15.36
CA HIS A 178 6.33 -9.72 15.51
C HIS A 178 4.83 -10.03 15.50
N SER A 179 3.97 -9.02 15.38
CA SER A 179 2.52 -9.20 15.26
C SER A 179 2.13 -9.51 13.81
N ILE A 180 1.31 -10.56 13.61
CA ILE A 180 0.78 -10.89 12.27
C ILE A 180 -0.11 -9.77 11.72
N THR A 181 -0.71 -8.95 12.59
CA THR A 181 -1.48 -7.77 12.21
C THR A 181 -0.62 -6.76 11.43
N SER A 182 0.70 -6.69 11.70
CA SER A 182 1.61 -5.86 10.91
C SER A 182 1.72 -6.30 9.44
N ALA A 183 1.56 -7.61 9.15
CA ALA A 183 1.44 -8.07 7.77
C ALA A 183 0.14 -7.59 7.11
N VAL A 184 -0.96 -7.53 7.86
CA VAL A 184 -2.22 -6.95 7.35
C VAL A 184 -2.02 -5.47 6.99
N VAL A 185 -1.38 -4.71 7.88
CA VAL A 185 -1.08 -3.28 7.64
C VAL A 185 -0.25 -3.09 6.37
N ALA A 186 0.72 -3.97 6.11
CA ALA A 186 1.58 -3.91 4.93
C ALA A 186 0.81 -4.00 3.59
N PHE A 187 -0.35 -4.66 3.59
CA PHE A 187 -1.18 -4.86 2.39
C PHE A 187 -2.42 -3.96 2.31
N GLN A 188 -2.56 -3.01 3.24
CA GLN A 188 -3.69 -2.08 3.21
C GLN A 188 -3.62 -1.15 2.00
N LYS A 189 -4.81 -0.84 1.45
CA LYS A 189 -4.97 0.10 0.34
C LYS A 189 -6.26 0.89 0.48
N PHE A 190 -6.27 2.12 0.02
CA PHE A 190 -7.48 2.93 -0.07
C PHE A 190 -8.09 2.82 -1.47
N GLY A 191 -9.37 2.45 -1.53
CA GLY A 191 -10.01 2.11 -2.81
C GLY A 191 -9.35 0.91 -3.49
N ASP A 192 -9.45 0.84 -4.81
CA ASP A 192 -8.96 -0.32 -5.57
C ASP A 192 -7.47 -0.25 -5.87
N ASP A 193 -6.89 0.94 -6.03
CA ASP A 193 -5.56 1.13 -6.63
C ASP A 193 -4.55 1.95 -5.81
N LEU A 194 -4.89 2.38 -4.58
CA LEU A 194 -3.98 3.20 -3.78
C LEU A 194 -3.41 2.43 -2.58
N PRO A 195 -2.32 1.66 -2.74
CA PRO A 195 -1.69 0.94 -1.63
C PRO A 195 -1.02 1.92 -0.66
N VAL A 196 -1.07 1.63 0.63
CA VAL A 196 -0.37 2.41 1.68
C VAL A 196 1.16 2.26 1.53
N PHE A 197 1.62 1.09 1.11
CA PHE A 197 3.04 0.75 0.92
C PHE A 197 3.32 0.35 -0.53
N GLY A 198 3.11 1.28 -1.47
CA GLY A 198 3.33 1.06 -2.91
C GLY A 198 4.67 1.59 -3.43
N GLN A 199 5.44 2.33 -2.64
CA GLN A 199 6.67 2.98 -3.06
C GLN A 199 7.89 2.04 -2.95
N GLU A 200 8.89 2.22 -3.79
CA GLU A 200 10.15 1.46 -3.71
C GLU A 200 10.86 1.65 -2.36
N SER A 201 10.82 2.86 -1.81
CA SER A 201 11.36 3.17 -0.49
C SER A 201 10.77 2.34 0.65
N ASP A 202 9.58 1.77 0.46
CA ASP A 202 8.93 0.90 1.45
C ASP A 202 9.60 -0.49 1.54
N ALA A 203 10.43 -0.88 0.56
CA ALA A 203 11.03 -2.21 0.45
C ALA A 203 11.86 -2.59 1.70
N VAL A 204 12.60 -1.65 2.28
CA VAL A 204 13.41 -1.90 3.48
C VAL A 204 12.52 -2.21 4.69
N LEU A 205 11.44 -1.46 4.85
CA LEU A 205 10.48 -1.67 5.94
C LEU A 205 9.79 -3.04 5.81
N LEU A 206 9.30 -3.37 4.60
CA LEU A 206 8.64 -4.65 4.32
C LEU A 206 9.59 -5.84 4.50
N LYS A 207 10.86 -5.70 4.09
CA LYS A 207 11.89 -6.72 4.33
C LYS A 207 12.13 -6.94 5.82
N THR A 208 12.26 -5.86 6.59
CA THR A 208 12.46 -5.93 8.05
C THR A 208 11.28 -6.60 8.73
N LEU A 209 10.06 -6.27 8.32
CA LEU A 209 8.83 -6.90 8.82
C LEU A 209 8.80 -8.40 8.50
N ARG A 210 9.07 -8.79 7.24
CA ARG A 210 9.15 -10.19 6.82
C ARG A 210 10.16 -10.97 7.68
N ASP A 211 11.34 -10.40 7.88
CA ASP A 211 12.41 -11.06 8.65
C ASP A 211 11.98 -11.23 10.11
N SER A 212 11.36 -10.24 10.73
CA SER A 212 10.84 -10.33 12.10
C SER A 212 9.72 -11.36 12.23
N LEU A 213 8.72 -11.35 11.36
CA LEU A 213 7.61 -12.30 11.37
C LEU A 213 8.07 -13.74 11.10
N SER A 214 9.11 -13.92 10.29
CA SER A 214 9.68 -15.26 10.00
C SER A 214 10.24 -15.94 11.23
N THR A 215 10.61 -15.20 12.27
CA THR A 215 11.10 -15.76 13.53
C THR A 215 9.98 -16.33 14.40
N VAL A 216 8.76 -15.81 14.25
CA VAL A 216 7.61 -16.18 15.11
C VAL A 216 6.61 -17.06 14.35
N TYR A 217 6.30 -16.74 13.10
CA TYR A 217 5.30 -17.42 12.29
C TYR A 217 5.86 -17.94 10.96
N PRO A 218 6.87 -18.84 10.99
CA PRO A 218 7.59 -19.25 9.77
C PRO A 218 6.74 -19.97 8.73
N LYS A 219 5.58 -20.51 9.12
CA LYS A 219 4.66 -21.29 8.28
C LYS A 219 3.35 -20.54 7.98
N SER A 220 3.22 -19.28 8.37
CA SER A 220 2.02 -18.51 8.12
C SER A 220 1.82 -18.25 6.62
N GLU A 221 0.61 -18.50 6.13
CA GLU A 221 0.22 -18.21 4.75
C GLU A 221 0.34 -16.71 4.42
N PHE A 222 0.01 -15.85 5.39
CA PHE A 222 0.13 -14.39 5.24
C PHE A 222 1.59 -13.94 5.12
N LEU A 223 2.50 -14.65 5.78
CA LEU A 223 3.93 -14.40 5.61
C LEU A 223 4.42 -14.79 4.21
N THR A 224 3.79 -15.78 3.57
CA THR A 224 4.12 -16.15 2.19
C THR A 224 3.86 -14.99 1.25
N ALA A 225 2.69 -14.35 1.32
CA ALA A 225 2.38 -13.17 0.52
C ALA A 225 3.39 -12.03 0.73
N LEU A 226 3.79 -11.78 1.99
CA LEU A 226 4.80 -10.75 2.29
C LEU A 226 6.19 -11.13 1.75
N ARG A 227 6.57 -12.39 1.75
CA ARG A 227 7.81 -12.88 1.13
C ARG A 227 7.78 -12.65 -0.38
N ASP A 228 6.70 -13.05 -1.03
CA ASP A 228 6.54 -12.90 -2.49
C ASP A 228 6.63 -11.43 -2.91
N GLU A 229 6.01 -10.53 -2.14
CA GLU A 229 6.08 -9.09 -2.37
C GLU A 229 7.50 -8.53 -2.21
N VAL A 230 8.18 -8.88 -1.10
CA VAL A 230 9.56 -8.45 -0.84
C VAL A 230 10.50 -9.00 -1.92
N ASP A 231 10.33 -10.27 -2.32
CA ASP A 231 11.16 -10.89 -3.35
C ASP A 231 10.88 -10.31 -4.73
N ALA A 232 9.63 -9.93 -5.04
CA ALA A 232 9.27 -9.24 -6.28
C ALA A 232 9.94 -7.86 -6.36
N ARG A 233 9.90 -7.07 -5.28
CA ARG A 233 10.58 -5.78 -5.21
C ARG A 233 12.11 -5.92 -5.31
N ALA A 234 12.67 -6.91 -4.63
CA ALA A 234 14.10 -7.19 -4.73
C ALA A 234 14.52 -7.56 -6.15
N ARG A 235 13.73 -8.40 -6.86
CA ARG A 235 13.98 -8.73 -8.27
C ARG A 235 13.88 -7.51 -9.18
N ASN A 236 12.89 -6.65 -8.97
CA ASN A 236 12.73 -5.42 -9.75
C ASN A 236 13.92 -4.48 -9.54
N LEU A 237 14.39 -4.34 -8.30
CA LEU A 237 15.57 -3.55 -7.98
C LEU A 237 16.86 -4.17 -8.58
N GLU A 238 17.01 -5.49 -8.57
CA GLU A 238 18.13 -6.18 -9.20
C GLU A 238 18.07 -6.06 -10.73
N LEU A 239 16.89 -6.17 -11.34
CA LEU A 239 16.69 -5.94 -12.77
C LEU A 239 17.06 -4.51 -13.13
N SER A 240 16.62 -3.51 -12.39
CA SER A 240 16.99 -2.11 -12.64
C SER A 240 18.50 -1.88 -12.52
N LYS A 241 19.19 -2.57 -11.59
CA LYS A 241 20.66 -2.54 -11.50
C LYS A 241 21.37 -3.23 -12.67
N HIS A 242 20.78 -4.29 -13.25
CA HIS A 242 21.37 -5.03 -14.37
C HIS A 242 21.16 -4.32 -15.71
N PHE A 243 20.18 -3.42 -15.81
CA PHE A 243 19.95 -2.59 -17.00
C PHE A 243 20.78 -1.32 -17.04
N GLY A 244 21.62 -1.06 -16.06
CA GLY A 244 22.62 0.02 -16.05
C GLY A 244 23.44 0.02 -14.78
N ASP A 245 24.72 0.38 -14.89
CA ASP A 245 25.49 0.98 -13.80
C ASP A 245 24.74 2.26 -13.38
N VAL A 246 23.71 2.12 -12.56
CA VAL A 246 22.93 3.26 -12.07
C VAL A 246 23.79 3.91 -11.01
N LYS A 247 24.53 4.92 -11.39
CA LYS A 247 24.86 6.02 -10.49
C LYS A 247 23.57 6.39 -9.77
N THR A 248 23.65 6.65 -8.48
CA THR A 248 22.51 7.15 -7.69
C THR A 248 22.03 8.43 -8.34
N ILE A 249 20.89 8.36 -9.06
CA ILE A 249 20.27 9.54 -9.66
C ILE A 249 19.53 10.24 -8.53
N ASP A 250 19.77 11.53 -8.34
CA ASP A 250 19.16 12.30 -7.27
C ASP A 250 17.70 12.72 -7.56
N PHE A 251 17.11 12.22 -8.68
CA PHE A 251 15.71 12.46 -9.05
C PHE A 251 14.96 11.15 -9.38
N PRO A 252 13.62 11.08 -9.16
CA PRO A 252 12.82 9.92 -9.54
C PRO A 252 12.86 9.65 -11.04
N ASP A 253 13.18 8.42 -11.44
CA ASP A 253 13.20 8.06 -12.85
C ASP A 253 11.79 7.87 -13.41
N LEU A 254 11.60 8.25 -14.67
CA LEU A 254 10.38 8.07 -15.43
C LEU A 254 10.65 7.28 -16.70
N VAL A 255 9.75 6.35 -17.04
CA VAL A 255 9.81 5.61 -18.30
C VAL A 255 8.42 5.68 -18.94
N LEU A 256 8.25 6.56 -19.93
CA LEU A 256 6.96 6.87 -20.54
C LEU A 256 7.05 6.79 -22.07
N PRO A 257 5.94 6.43 -22.77
CA PRO A 257 5.92 6.32 -24.22
C PRO A 257 5.88 7.71 -24.88
N ASP A 258 6.67 7.86 -25.96
CA ASP A 258 6.64 9.03 -26.84
C ASP A 258 5.54 8.95 -27.93
N LEU A 259 5.62 9.84 -28.93
CA LEU A 259 4.68 9.92 -30.06
C LEU A 259 4.64 8.66 -30.92
N GLU A 260 5.71 7.92 -30.99
CA GLU A 260 5.92 6.69 -31.76
C GLU A 260 5.67 5.44 -30.88
N GLY A 261 5.37 5.61 -29.59
CA GLY A 261 5.19 4.55 -28.62
C GLY A 261 6.50 3.95 -28.11
N GLN A 262 7.65 4.60 -28.37
CA GLN A 262 8.93 4.20 -27.83
C GLN A 262 9.04 4.69 -26.39
N MET A 263 9.54 3.81 -25.50
CA MET A 263 9.71 4.15 -24.09
C MET A 263 10.92 5.07 -23.93
N GLN A 264 10.68 6.29 -23.48
CA GLN A 264 11.71 7.28 -23.18
C GLN A 264 11.97 7.30 -21.69
N GLN A 265 13.22 7.14 -21.32
CA GLN A 265 13.65 7.08 -19.92
C GLN A 265 14.30 8.40 -19.52
N LEU A 266 13.81 9.04 -18.45
CA LEU A 266 14.30 10.32 -17.96
C LEU A 266 15.78 10.24 -17.52
N SER A 267 16.16 9.15 -16.85
CA SER A 267 17.54 8.93 -16.42
C SER A 267 18.54 8.77 -17.57
N SER A 268 18.09 8.51 -18.80
CA SER A 268 18.96 8.52 -19.97
C SER A 268 19.56 9.91 -20.28
N LEU A 269 19.01 10.94 -19.65
CA LEU A 269 19.45 12.33 -19.79
C LEU A 269 20.44 12.76 -18.70
N GLU A 270 20.89 11.85 -17.85
CA GLU A 270 21.90 12.12 -16.82
C GLU A 270 23.14 12.81 -17.42
N GLY A 271 23.66 13.81 -16.71
CA GLY A 271 24.78 14.63 -17.17
C GLY A 271 24.37 15.79 -18.08
N LYS A 272 23.10 15.91 -18.45
CA LYS A 272 22.50 17.10 -19.08
C LYS A 272 21.80 17.97 -18.05
N VAL A 273 21.58 19.22 -18.41
CA VAL A 273 20.60 20.07 -17.71
C VAL A 273 19.23 19.69 -18.23
N ILE A 274 18.30 19.34 -17.34
CA ILE A 274 16.98 18.84 -17.74
C ILE A 274 15.91 19.83 -17.28
N ILE A 275 15.03 20.23 -18.20
CA ILE A 275 13.74 20.81 -17.86
C ILE A 275 12.70 19.67 -17.92
N LEU A 276 12.22 19.25 -16.75
CA LEU A 276 11.10 18.33 -16.64
C LEU A 276 9.82 19.15 -16.52
N SER A 277 8.91 19.02 -17.49
CA SER A 277 7.69 19.82 -17.57
C SER A 277 6.44 18.93 -17.62
N PHE A 278 5.43 19.29 -16.85
CA PHE A 278 4.10 18.67 -16.87
C PHE A 278 3.08 19.66 -17.43
N TRP A 279 2.30 19.25 -18.42
CA TRP A 279 1.40 20.12 -19.14
C TRP A 279 0.12 19.44 -19.66
N SER A 280 -0.79 20.21 -20.23
CA SER A 280 -1.96 19.70 -20.95
C SER A 280 -2.26 20.57 -22.17
N VAL A 281 -2.63 19.95 -23.27
CA VAL A 281 -3.05 20.64 -24.51
C VAL A 281 -4.39 21.36 -24.37
N GLY A 282 -5.20 20.97 -23.39
CA GLY A 282 -6.46 21.63 -23.06
C GLY A 282 -6.29 23.06 -22.55
N GLN A 283 -5.09 23.43 -22.08
CA GLN A 283 -4.78 24.75 -21.54
C GLN A 283 -4.00 25.61 -22.53
N THR A 284 -4.60 26.69 -22.96
CA THR A 284 -4.00 27.60 -23.97
C THR A 284 -2.69 28.21 -23.49
N GLU A 285 -2.58 28.55 -22.22
CA GLU A 285 -1.39 29.13 -21.61
C GLU A 285 -0.17 28.20 -21.70
N HIS A 286 -0.39 26.90 -21.54
CA HIS A 286 0.69 25.90 -21.67
C HIS A 286 1.23 25.85 -23.12
N LYS A 287 0.31 25.90 -24.10
CA LYS A 287 0.70 25.95 -25.53
C LYS A 287 1.45 27.23 -25.87
N MET A 288 1.10 28.35 -25.25
CA MET A 288 1.83 29.61 -25.45
C MET A 288 3.22 29.55 -24.84
N PHE A 289 3.37 28.95 -23.65
CA PHE A 289 4.65 28.82 -23.00
C PHE A 289 5.63 27.89 -23.74
N ASN A 290 5.11 26.91 -24.51
CA ASN A 290 5.95 26.08 -25.38
C ASN A 290 6.76 26.91 -26.39
N VAL A 291 6.26 28.08 -26.84
CA VAL A 291 7.00 28.99 -27.73
C VAL A 291 8.26 29.50 -27.04
N ASP A 292 8.16 29.88 -25.77
CA ASP A 292 9.30 30.31 -24.96
C ASP A 292 10.29 29.18 -24.72
N LEU A 293 9.79 27.96 -24.51
CA LEU A 293 10.61 26.75 -24.36
C LEU A 293 11.37 26.41 -25.65
N VAL A 294 10.76 26.58 -26.84
CA VAL A 294 11.43 26.36 -28.14
C VAL A 294 12.62 27.31 -28.28
N GLU A 295 12.43 28.61 -27.99
CA GLU A 295 13.55 29.58 -28.06
C GLU A 295 14.66 29.23 -27.07
N LEU A 296 14.34 28.75 -25.88
CA LEU A 296 15.30 28.34 -24.87
C LEU A 296 16.05 27.09 -25.33
N TYR A 297 15.33 26.12 -25.86
CA TYR A 297 15.89 24.87 -26.36
C TYR A 297 16.86 25.11 -27.53
N ASP A 298 16.47 25.90 -28.52
CA ASP A 298 17.30 26.25 -29.66
C ASP A 298 18.61 26.91 -29.21
N ARG A 299 18.58 27.71 -28.15
CA ARG A 299 19.76 28.42 -27.64
C ARG A 299 20.71 27.56 -26.85
N TYR A 300 20.18 26.60 -26.06
CA TYR A 300 20.99 25.90 -25.06
C TYR A 300 21.09 24.38 -25.27
N HIS A 301 20.34 23.77 -26.20
CA HIS A 301 20.39 22.33 -26.45
C HIS A 301 21.81 21.87 -26.82
N SER A 302 22.50 22.62 -27.69
CA SER A 302 23.91 22.32 -28.08
C SER A 302 24.93 22.44 -26.94
N GLN A 303 24.52 23.07 -25.83
CA GLN A 303 25.31 23.22 -24.61
C GLN A 303 24.99 22.19 -23.56
N GLY A 304 24.01 21.29 -23.81
CA GLY A 304 23.64 20.20 -22.93
C GLY A 304 22.30 20.37 -22.23
N LEU A 305 21.44 21.30 -22.64
CA LEU A 305 20.06 21.37 -22.20
C LEU A 305 19.24 20.27 -22.90
N GLU A 306 18.36 19.61 -22.15
CA GLU A 306 17.30 18.76 -22.67
C GLU A 306 15.97 19.08 -22.02
N ILE A 307 14.86 18.84 -22.72
CA ILE A 307 13.52 18.97 -22.16
C ILE A 307 12.82 17.60 -22.21
N TYR A 308 12.32 17.17 -21.07
CA TYR A 308 11.46 15.99 -20.94
C TYR A 308 10.07 16.48 -20.55
N GLN A 309 9.12 16.41 -21.49
CA GLN A 309 7.81 17.02 -21.32
C GLN A 309 6.72 15.95 -21.23
N VAL A 310 6.08 15.86 -20.07
CA VAL A 310 5.01 14.92 -19.74
C VAL A 310 3.65 15.56 -19.96
N SER A 311 2.87 15.02 -20.88
CA SER A 311 1.47 15.44 -21.06
C SER A 311 0.55 14.66 -20.13
N LEU A 312 -0.35 15.36 -19.47
CA LEU A 312 -1.42 14.78 -18.63
C LEU A 312 -2.76 14.73 -19.39
N ASP A 313 -2.73 14.63 -20.70
CA ASP A 313 -3.92 14.46 -21.51
C ASP A 313 -4.29 12.99 -21.67
N ILE A 314 -5.56 12.66 -21.48
CA ILE A 314 -6.10 11.31 -21.77
C ILE A 314 -6.23 11.11 -23.28
N ASP A 315 -6.54 12.20 -24.02
CA ASP A 315 -6.59 12.19 -25.49
C ASP A 315 -5.17 12.23 -26.10
N LYS A 316 -4.59 11.05 -26.31
CA LYS A 316 -3.28 10.91 -26.95
C LYS A 316 -3.25 11.45 -28.38
N ALA A 317 -4.37 11.39 -29.11
CA ALA A 317 -4.41 11.88 -30.51
C ALA A 317 -4.36 13.41 -30.56
N GLY A 318 -5.11 14.10 -29.70
CA GLY A 318 -5.07 15.53 -29.53
C GLY A 318 -3.70 16.03 -29.08
N TRP A 319 -3.10 15.35 -28.12
CA TRP A 319 -1.72 15.63 -27.68
C TRP A 319 -0.72 15.48 -28.83
N ALA A 320 -0.69 14.34 -29.52
CA ALA A 320 0.24 14.08 -30.62
C ALA A 320 0.07 15.09 -31.76
N SER A 321 -1.16 15.49 -32.08
CA SER A 321 -1.45 16.54 -33.06
C SER A 321 -0.86 17.89 -32.63
N THR A 322 -0.98 18.24 -31.35
CA THR A 322 -0.44 19.51 -30.83
C THR A 322 1.09 19.53 -30.83
N VAL A 323 1.75 18.46 -30.38
CA VAL A 323 3.22 18.35 -30.41
C VAL A 323 3.76 18.53 -31.82
N ARG A 324 3.14 17.87 -32.82
CA ARG A 324 3.52 17.99 -34.23
C ARG A 324 3.25 19.37 -34.80
N SER A 325 2.08 19.97 -34.50
CA SER A 325 1.71 21.29 -35.02
C SER A 325 2.57 22.42 -34.46
N GLN A 326 3.08 22.28 -33.23
CA GLN A 326 4.00 23.22 -32.61
C GLN A 326 5.47 22.91 -32.92
N ASN A 327 5.77 21.81 -33.63
CA ASN A 327 7.13 21.34 -33.92
C ASN A 327 8.03 21.28 -32.66
N LEU A 328 7.51 20.72 -31.57
CA LEU A 328 8.26 20.62 -30.32
C LEU A 328 9.48 19.69 -30.51
N PRO A 329 10.74 20.21 -30.36
CA PRO A 329 11.94 19.48 -30.78
C PRO A 329 12.51 18.52 -29.72
N TRP A 330 11.89 18.44 -28.56
CA TRP A 330 12.35 17.71 -27.39
C TRP A 330 11.57 16.41 -27.15
N ILE A 331 11.92 15.69 -26.08
CA ILE A 331 11.25 14.46 -25.65
C ILE A 331 9.88 14.77 -25.09
N SER A 332 8.84 14.45 -25.85
CA SER A 332 7.43 14.60 -25.46
C SER A 332 6.84 13.21 -25.21
N VAL A 333 6.28 13.00 -24.01
CA VAL A 333 5.74 11.69 -23.58
C VAL A 333 4.32 11.79 -23.01
N ASN A 334 3.55 10.69 -23.15
CA ASN A 334 2.18 10.62 -22.66
C ASN A 334 1.75 9.16 -22.49
N ASP A 335 1.40 8.72 -21.27
CA ASP A 335 0.87 7.38 -20.99
C ASP A 335 -0.65 7.26 -21.19
N GLY A 336 -1.36 8.39 -21.30
CA GLY A 336 -2.82 8.45 -21.44
C GLY A 336 -3.59 8.27 -20.14
N LEU A 337 -2.91 8.29 -18.99
CA LEU A 337 -3.52 8.12 -17.68
C LEU A 337 -3.89 9.46 -17.01
N GLY A 338 -3.53 10.58 -17.61
CA GLY A 338 -3.85 11.91 -17.07
C GLY A 338 -3.23 12.11 -15.69
N VAL A 339 -4.05 12.57 -14.74
CA VAL A 339 -3.61 12.77 -13.35
C VAL A 339 -3.31 11.47 -12.60
N GLN A 340 -3.64 10.31 -13.17
CA GLN A 340 -3.31 8.99 -12.61
C GLN A 340 -1.95 8.46 -13.12
N SER A 341 -1.25 9.23 -13.92
CA SER A 341 0.10 8.89 -14.37
C SER A 341 1.04 8.70 -13.19
N SER A 342 1.89 7.67 -13.24
CA SER A 342 2.93 7.44 -12.24
C SER A 342 3.89 8.63 -12.11
N ALA A 343 4.06 9.41 -13.16
CA ALA A 343 4.89 10.61 -13.15
C ALA A 343 4.33 11.71 -12.24
N VAL A 344 2.99 11.86 -12.15
CA VAL A 344 2.33 12.79 -11.22
C VAL A 344 2.67 12.45 -9.78
N PHE A 345 2.61 11.18 -9.43
CA PHE A 345 2.93 10.71 -8.07
C PHE A 345 4.43 10.80 -7.76
N ALA A 346 5.28 10.43 -8.71
CA ALA A 346 6.74 10.46 -8.52
C ALA A 346 7.28 11.86 -8.22
N TYR A 347 6.69 12.88 -8.86
CA TYR A 347 7.11 14.28 -8.73
C TYR A 347 6.17 15.13 -7.86
N ASN A 348 5.17 14.51 -7.22
CA ASN A 348 4.18 15.19 -6.38
C ASN A 348 3.55 16.41 -7.09
N VAL A 349 3.15 16.20 -8.36
CA VAL A 349 2.53 17.25 -9.19
C VAL A 349 1.11 17.48 -8.70
N ASP A 350 0.86 18.59 -8.04
CA ASP A 350 -0.43 18.96 -7.48
C ASP A 350 -1.22 19.95 -8.35
N HIS A 351 -0.56 20.52 -9.35
CA HIS A 351 -1.15 21.41 -10.36
C HIS A 351 -0.36 21.37 -11.67
N ILE A 352 -0.95 21.81 -12.75
CA ILE A 352 -0.30 22.01 -14.03
C ILE A 352 -0.58 23.46 -14.52
N PRO A 353 0.43 24.09 -15.18
CA PRO A 353 1.73 23.54 -15.50
C PRO A 353 2.58 23.35 -14.25
N ALA A 354 3.43 22.29 -14.21
CA ALA A 354 4.49 22.13 -13.22
C ALA A 354 5.82 21.98 -13.96
N MET A 355 6.88 22.57 -13.43
CA MET A 355 8.18 22.56 -14.10
C MET A 355 9.31 22.49 -13.09
N TYR A 356 10.29 21.63 -13.38
CA TYR A 356 11.48 21.42 -12.57
C TYR A 356 12.72 21.61 -13.42
N VAL A 357 13.73 22.27 -12.87
CA VAL A 357 15.06 22.36 -13.48
C VAL A 357 16.02 21.48 -12.69
N ILE A 358 16.63 20.52 -13.37
CA ILE A 358 17.56 19.54 -12.81
C ILE A 358 18.95 19.82 -13.43
N ASP A 359 19.98 19.93 -12.60
CA ASP A 359 21.35 20.15 -13.06
C ASP A 359 22.02 18.84 -13.55
N ARG A 360 23.27 18.94 -13.97
CA ARG A 360 24.05 17.81 -14.50
C ARG A 360 24.36 16.74 -13.44
N GLU A 361 24.36 17.12 -12.19
CA GLU A 361 24.56 16.26 -11.04
C GLU A 361 23.27 15.59 -10.57
N GLY A 362 22.08 15.94 -11.14
CA GLY A 362 20.78 15.42 -10.80
C GLY A 362 20.04 16.21 -9.72
N SER A 363 20.59 17.33 -9.26
CA SER A 363 19.96 18.13 -8.18
C SER A 363 18.92 19.09 -8.74
N PHE A 364 17.82 19.28 -7.99
CA PHE A 364 16.77 20.23 -8.32
C PHE A 364 17.23 21.66 -8.01
N LEU A 365 17.25 22.53 -9.02
CA LEU A 365 17.60 23.95 -8.87
C LEU A 365 16.38 24.86 -8.72
N GLY A 366 15.22 24.42 -9.12
CA GLY A 366 13.97 25.17 -9.01
C GLY A 366 12.76 24.36 -9.40
N SER A 367 11.59 24.77 -8.88
CA SER A 367 10.28 24.22 -9.22
C SER A 367 9.30 25.36 -9.55
N ASP A 368 8.29 25.06 -10.36
CA ASP A 368 7.18 25.95 -10.71
C ASP A 368 7.59 27.29 -11.36
N VAL A 369 8.58 27.22 -12.24
CA VAL A 369 9.15 28.37 -12.89
C VAL A 369 8.46 28.59 -14.25
N PHE A 370 7.49 29.49 -14.30
CA PHE A 370 6.74 29.85 -15.53
C PHE A 370 7.07 31.26 -16.06
N ASP A 371 8.14 31.83 -15.59
CA ASP A 371 8.71 33.04 -16.13
C ASP A 371 9.95 32.70 -16.98
N LYS A 372 9.95 33.09 -18.25
CA LYS A 372 11.03 32.80 -19.21
C LYS A 372 12.39 33.30 -18.72
N ALA A 373 12.45 34.50 -18.15
CA ALA A 373 13.72 35.08 -17.72
C ALA A 373 14.28 34.36 -16.51
N GLN A 374 13.42 33.98 -15.58
CA GLN A 374 13.80 33.18 -14.40
C GLN A 374 14.24 31.78 -14.81
N LEU A 375 13.50 31.12 -15.73
CA LEU A 375 13.86 29.81 -16.26
C LEU A 375 15.22 29.85 -16.98
N GLU A 376 15.44 30.86 -17.84
CA GLU A 376 16.73 31.03 -18.51
C GLU A 376 17.87 31.24 -17.53
N GLN A 377 17.65 31.98 -16.44
CA GLN A 377 18.65 32.17 -15.39
C GLN A 377 19.03 30.85 -14.70
N LEU A 378 18.06 30.00 -14.40
CA LEU A 378 18.32 28.68 -13.81
C LEU A 378 19.07 27.76 -14.76
N VAL A 379 18.65 27.72 -16.04
CA VAL A 379 19.35 26.92 -17.07
C VAL A 379 20.79 27.37 -17.22
N ARG A 380 21.06 28.68 -17.30
CA ARG A 380 22.44 29.22 -17.38
C ARG A 380 23.28 28.90 -16.15
N LYS A 381 22.69 28.82 -15.00
CA LYS A 381 23.37 28.44 -13.74
C LYS A 381 23.72 26.95 -13.71
N ALA A 382 22.89 26.11 -14.34
CA ALA A 382 23.02 24.67 -14.39
C ALA A 382 24.01 24.18 -15.49
N LEU A 383 24.19 24.93 -16.58
CA LEU A 383 25.09 24.63 -17.68
C LEU A 383 26.57 24.87 -17.31
#